data_15b51455c2d58928f264547491b0fe89
#
_entry.id   15b51455c2d58928f264547491b0fe89
#
_cell.length_a   1.000
_cell.length_b   1.000
_cell.length_c   1.000
_cell.angle_alpha   90.00
_cell.angle_beta   90.00
_cell.angle_gamma   90.00
#
_symmetry.space_group_name_H-M   'P 1'
#
loop_
_entity.id
_entity.type
_entity.pdbx_description
1 polymer ?
#
loop_
_entity_poly.entity_id
_entity_poly.type
_entity_poly.pdbx_seq_one_letter_code
_entity_poly.pdbx_strand_id
1 'polypeptide(L)'
;IMKFQRKKNSWNYINTICLLILFPLLTSCEDLFLRFKYETYECTKNYFKLKSVFIKNYELGDLVDVEIDNGGYKLEIIENNENLMVIEREDPFMSIKIEKKTSKLNVNFKNHLQSIKCSKHVFKM
;
A
#
# COMPACT_ATOMS: atom_id res chain seq x y z
N ILE A 1 -54.62 -20.66 18.59
CA ILE A 1 -54.27 -19.25 18.75
C ILE A 1 -52.81 -19.11 19.22
N MET A 2 -52.41 -19.92 20.21
CA MET A 2 -51.03 -19.93 20.70
C MET A 2 -49.98 -20.34 19.63
N LYS A 3 -50.32 -21.27 18.76
CA LYS A 3 -49.43 -21.69 17.66
C LYS A 3 -49.17 -20.57 16.62
N PHE A 4 -50.10 -19.65 16.47
CA PHE A 4 -49.99 -18.54 15.53
C PHE A 4 -49.01 -17.46 16.02
N GLN A 5 -48.97 -17.21 17.31
CA GLN A 5 -48.05 -16.29 17.93
C GLN A 5 -46.58 -16.77 17.89
N ARG A 6 -46.36 -18.09 18.00
CA ARG A 6 -45.03 -18.69 17.87
C ARG A 6 -44.45 -18.56 16.46
N LYS A 7 -45.28 -18.64 15.43
CA LYS A 7 -44.84 -18.43 14.05
C LYS A 7 -44.45 -17.00 13.77
N LYS A 8 -45.15 -16.03 14.34
CA LYS A 8 -44.82 -14.59 14.22
C LYS A 8 -43.47 -14.24 14.85
N ASN A 9 -43.16 -14.80 16.01
CA ASN A 9 -41.91 -14.58 16.70
C ASN A 9 -40.70 -15.17 15.96
N SER A 10 -40.85 -16.34 15.34
CA SER A 10 -39.77 -16.95 14.55
C SER A 10 -39.47 -16.17 13.27
N TRP A 11 -40.48 -15.55 12.67
CA TRP A 11 -40.31 -14.71 11.48
C TRP A 11 -39.50 -13.45 11.77
N ASN A 12 -39.79 -12.76 12.87
CA ASN A 12 -39.04 -11.57 13.29
C ASN A 12 -37.58 -11.92 13.62
N TYR A 13 -37.33 -13.10 14.14
CA TYR A 13 -36.00 -13.59 14.47
C TYR A 13 -35.15 -13.81 13.20
N ILE A 14 -35.73 -14.37 12.17
CA ILE A 14 -35.06 -14.63 10.88
C ILE A 14 -34.68 -13.31 10.19
N ASN A 15 -35.55 -12.30 10.21
CA ASN A 15 -35.28 -10.97 9.65
C ASN A 15 -34.13 -10.26 10.38
N THR A 16 -34.05 -10.38 11.68
CA THR A 16 -32.97 -9.81 12.48
C THR A 16 -31.62 -10.47 12.18
N ILE A 17 -31.59 -11.78 11.96
CA ILE A 17 -30.39 -12.53 11.59
C ILE A 17 -29.92 -12.15 10.18
N CYS A 18 -30.83 -11.99 9.22
CA CYS A 18 -30.48 -11.54 7.86
C CYS A 18 -29.86 -10.15 7.83
N LEU A 19 -30.34 -9.22 8.64
CA LEU A 19 -29.78 -7.87 8.78
C LEU A 19 -28.35 -7.91 9.39
N LEU A 20 -28.09 -8.77 10.35
CA LEU A 20 -26.75 -8.95 10.95
C LEU A 20 -25.74 -9.58 10.00
N ILE A 21 -26.17 -10.41 9.06
CA ILE A 21 -25.30 -11.06 8.05
C ILE A 21 -24.94 -10.07 6.93
N LEU A 22 -25.85 -9.17 6.55
CA LEU A 22 -25.63 -8.17 5.49
C LEU A 22 -24.64 -7.06 5.90
N PHE A 23 -24.55 -6.74 7.18
CA PHE A 23 -23.69 -5.68 7.68
C PHE A 23 -22.18 -5.95 7.46
N PRO A 24 -21.63 -7.14 7.74
CA PRO A 24 -20.21 -7.43 7.46
C PRO A 24 -19.86 -7.51 5.98
N LEU A 25 -20.81 -7.78 5.08
CA LEU A 25 -20.58 -7.78 3.64
C LEU A 25 -20.34 -6.37 3.08
N LEU A 26 -20.95 -5.34 3.65
CA LEU A 26 -20.75 -3.95 3.27
C LEU A 26 -19.38 -3.42 3.69
N THR A 27 -18.85 -3.84 4.85
CA THR A 27 -17.51 -3.48 5.31
C THR A 27 -16.41 -4.14 4.48
N SER A 28 -16.62 -5.34 3.96
CA SER A 28 -15.64 -6.00 3.09
C SER A 28 -15.51 -5.34 1.72
N CYS A 29 -16.54 -4.63 1.24
CA CYS A 29 -16.46 -3.86 0.00
C CYS A 29 -15.56 -2.62 0.13
N GLU A 30 -15.49 -1.97 1.29
CA GLU A 30 -14.58 -0.85 1.54
C GLU A 30 -13.12 -1.28 1.51
N ASP A 31 -12.78 -2.46 2.06
CA ASP A 31 -11.44 -3.02 2.01
C ASP A 31 -10.98 -3.33 0.58
N LEU A 32 -11.89 -3.70 -0.31
CA LEU A 32 -11.59 -3.91 -1.72
C LEU A 32 -11.20 -2.62 -2.44
N PHE A 33 -11.84 -1.50 -2.12
CA PHE A 33 -11.50 -0.19 -2.70
C PHE A 33 -10.15 0.33 -2.22
N LEU A 34 -9.73 0.02 -1.00
CA LEU A 34 -8.43 0.39 -0.45
C LEU A 34 -7.26 -0.35 -1.14
N ARG A 35 -7.51 -1.50 -1.77
CA ARG A 35 -6.49 -2.27 -2.51
C ARG A 35 -6.04 -1.61 -3.80
N PHE A 36 -6.77 -0.64 -4.32
CA PHE A 36 -6.46 0.05 -5.56
C PHE A 36 -5.80 1.42 -5.35
N LYS A 37 -5.13 1.60 -4.22
CA LYS A 37 -4.36 2.80 -3.94
C LYS A 37 -2.91 2.61 -4.36
N TYR A 38 -2.43 3.49 -5.24
CA TYR A 38 -1.04 3.50 -5.69
C TYR A 38 -0.36 4.78 -5.22
N GLU A 39 0.89 4.68 -4.81
CA GLU A 39 1.74 5.84 -4.54
C GLU A 39 2.93 5.83 -5.48
N THR A 40 3.23 6.98 -6.07
CA THR A 40 4.40 7.16 -6.93
C THR A 40 5.21 8.34 -6.41
N TYR A 41 6.51 8.13 -6.25
CA TYR A 41 7.46 9.19 -5.96
C TYR A 41 8.21 9.52 -7.24
N GLU A 42 7.99 10.71 -7.79
CA GLU A 42 8.72 11.21 -8.96
C GLU A 42 9.87 12.09 -8.50
N CYS A 43 11.07 11.76 -8.93
CA CYS A 43 12.30 12.35 -8.44
C CYS A 43 12.88 13.36 -9.43
N THR A 44 13.52 14.41 -8.89
CA THR A 44 14.25 15.40 -9.68
C THR A 44 15.55 14.80 -10.21
N LYS A 45 16.22 15.48 -11.12
CA LYS A 45 17.53 15.05 -11.65
C LYS A 45 18.50 14.74 -10.51
N ASN A 46 19.14 13.58 -10.58
CA ASN A 46 20.05 13.09 -9.57
C ASN A 46 21.17 12.26 -10.21
N TYR A 47 22.17 11.96 -9.41
CA TYR A 47 23.35 11.21 -9.86
C TYR A 47 23.00 9.82 -10.39
N PHE A 48 22.05 9.13 -9.76
CA PHE A 48 21.67 7.76 -10.12
C PHE A 48 20.74 7.70 -11.33
N LYS A 49 20.22 8.80 -11.80
CA LYS A 49 19.14 8.88 -12.79
C LYS A 49 17.89 8.14 -12.32
N LEU A 50 17.63 8.21 -11.02
CA LEU A 50 16.40 7.70 -10.43
C LEU A 50 15.23 8.57 -10.88
N LYS A 51 14.27 7.96 -11.59
CA LYS A 51 13.10 8.65 -12.12
C LYS A 51 11.91 8.56 -11.20
N SER A 52 11.55 7.34 -10.79
CA SER A 52 10.36 7.12 -9.98
C SER A 52 10.45 5.86 -9.13
N VAL A 53 9.67 5.86 -8.06
CA VAL A 53 9.44 4.72 -7.19
C VAL A 53 7.94 4.49 -7.14
N PHE A 54 7.49 3.32 -7.56
CA PHE A 54 6.08 2.98 -7.67
C PHE A 54 5.69 1.92 -6.65
N ILE A 55 4.78 2.27 -5.73
CA ILE A 55 4.38 1.42 -4.62
C ILE A 55 2.92 1.01 -4.77
N LYS A 56 2.67 -0.28 -4.93
CA LYS A 56 1.32 -0.87 -4.98
C LYS A 56 0.88 -1.41 -3.64
N ASN A 57 1.76 -2.11 -2.96
CA ASN A 57 1.50 -2.82 -1.72
C ASN A 57 2.47 -2.34 -0.65
N TYR A 58 2.00 -2.31 0.60
CA TYR A 58 2.72 -1.69 1.72
C TYR A 58 3.19 -2.69 2.78
N GLU A 59 2.93 -3.97 2.60
CA GLU A 59 3.30 -4.99 3.57
C GLU A 59 4.78 -5.37 3.46
N LEU A 60 5.36 -5.81 4.57
CA LEU A 60 6.72 -6.32 4.58
C LEU A 60 6.85 -7.52 3.63
N GLY A 61 7.88 -7.52 2.82
CA GLY A 61 8.10 -8.55 1.81
C GLY A 61 7.51 -8.22 0.44
N ASP A 62 6.64 -7.22 0.32
CA ASP A 62 6.08 -6.80 -0.97
C ASP A 62 7.15 -6.11 -1.82
N LEU A 63 6.99 -6.21 -3.14
CA LEU A 63 7.93 -5.64 -4.09
C LEU A 63 7.48 -4.25 -4.55
N VAL A 64 8.47 -3.36 -4.62
CA VAL A 64 8.30 -1.97 -5.09
C VAL A 64 9.07 -1.82 -6.40
N ASP A 65 8.44 -1.22 -7.40
CA ASP A 65 9.07 -0.96 -8.68
C ASP A 65 9.84 0.36 -8.64
N VAL A 66 11.12 0.30 -8.98
CA VAL A 66 12.01 1.45 -9.01
C VAL A 66 12.55 1.61 -10.43
N GLU A 67 12.35 2.79 -11.01
CA GLU A 67 12.85 3.11 -12.35
C GLU A 67 14.13 3.96 -12.24
N ILE A 68 15.23 3.38 -12.67
CA ILE A 68 16.56 4.02 -12.68
C ILE A 68 17.13 3.95 -14.10
N ASP A 69 17.56 5.10 -14.63
CA ASP A 69 18.10 5.22 -15.98
C ASP A 69 17.11 4.66 -17.02
N ASN A 70 17.47 3.65 -17.77
CA ASN A 70 16.59 3.00 -18.74
C ASN A 70 16.15 1.60 -18.26
N GLY A 71 16.32 1.30 -16.99
CA GLY A 71 16.00 0.00 -16.41
C GLY A 71 15.06 0.08 -15.21
N GLY A 72 14.43 -1.04 -14.92
CA GLY A 72 13.58 -1.18 -13.75
C GLY A 72 14.16 -2.20 -12.76
N TYR A 73 14.06 -1.90 -11.48
CA TYR A 73 14.45 -2.80 -10.41
C TYR A 73 13.28 -3.02 -9.46
N LYS A 74 13.20 -4.22 -8.91
CA LYS A 74 12.22 -4.54 -7.87
C LYS A 74 12.93 -4.65 -6.53
N LEU A 75 12.49 -3.84 -5.57
CA LEU A 75 13.03 -3.82 -4.22
C LEU A 75 11.98 -4.31 -3.24
N GLU A 76 12.43 -5.04 -2.22
CA GLU A 76 11.56 -5.60 -1.19
C GLU A 76 11.40 -4.63 -0.03
N ILE A 77 10.18 -4.49 0.48
CA ILE A 77 9.90 -3.68 1.66
C ILE A 77 10.40 -4.43 2.89
N ILE A 78 11.43 -3.91 3.55
CA ILE A 78 11.98 -4.49 4.76
C ILE A 78 11.55 -3.78 6.04
N GLU A 79 11.12 -2.53 5.93
CA GLU A 79 10.59 -1.76 7.03
C GLU A 79 9.53 -0.79 6.51
N ASN A 80 8.44 -0.66 7.23
CA ASN A 80 7.38 0.29 6.90
C ASN A 80 6.65 0.75 8.16
N ASN A 81 6.74 2.04 8.46
CA ASN A 81 6.00 2.67 9.54
C ASN A 81 5.42 4.00 9.07
N GLU A 82 4.82 4.79 9.96
CA GLU A 82 4.17 6.05 9.59
C GLU A 82 5.11 7.10 9.01
N ASN A 83 6.38 7.06 9.37
CA ASN A 83 7.38 8.07 9.00
C ASN A 83 8.35 7.60 7.93
N LEU A 84 8.62 6.31 7.86
CA LEU A 84 9.72 5.76 7.09
C LEU A 84 9.35 4.44 6.43
N MET A 85 9.73 4.29 5.17
CA MET A 85 9.73 3.02 4.46
C MET A 85 11.14 2.73 3.98
N VAL A 86 11.63 1.51 4.21
CA VAL A 86 12.93 1.06 3.71
C VAL A 86 12.70 -0.07 2.72
N ILE A 87 13.22 0.11 1.51
CA ILE A 87 13.19 -0.90 0.45
C ILE A 87 14.62 -1.27 0.06
N GLU A 88 14.87 -2.54 -0.12
CA GLU A 88 16.21 -3.06 -0.44
C GLU A 88 16.16 -4.19 -1.47
N ARG A 89 17.27 -4.37 -2.16
CA ARG A 89 17.52 -5.56 -2.97
C ARG A 89 18.99 -5.98 -2.83
N GLU A 90 19.24 -7.26 -3.08
CA GLU A 90 20.58 -7.82 -3.16
C GLU A 90 20.96 -8.02 -4.63
N ASP A 91 22.25 -7.95 -4.92
CA ASP A 91 22.91 -8.29 -6.18
C ASP A 91 22.27 -7.69 -7.47
N PRO A 92 22.54 -6.42 -7.80
CA PRO A 92 23.36 -5.48 -7.06
C PRO A 92 22.61 -4.91 -5.85
N PHE A 93 23.34 -4.62 -4.79
CA PHE A 93 22.75 -4.06 -3.58
C PHE A 93 22.24 -2.63 -3.82
N MET A 94 21.00 -2.41 -3.44
CA MET A 94 20.36 -1.09 -3.47
C MET A 94 19.46 -0.95 -2.26
N SER A 95 19.58 0.16 -1.56
CA SER A 95 18.73 0.49 -0.43
C SER A 95 18.19 1.90 -0.59
N ILE A 96 16.89 2.06 -0.42
CA ILE A 96 16.21 3.35 -0.47
C ILE A 96 15.41 3.53 0.80
N LYS A 97 15.70 4.61 1.54
CA LYS A 97 14.91 5.04 2.68
C LYS A 97 14.00 6.18 2.24
N ILE A 98 12.71 5.95 2.35
CA ILE A 98 11.68 6.92 1.95
C ILE A 98 11.16 7.62 3.19
N GLU A 99 11.44 8.91 3.33
CA GLU A 99 10.86 9.75 4.37
C GLU A 99 9.47 10.21 3.91
N LYS A 100 8.42 9.62 4.49
CA LYS A 100 7.05 9.82 4.01
C LYS A 100 6.54 11.24 4.16
N LYS A 101 6.97 11.97 5.19
CA LYS A 101 6.50 13.34 5.46
C LYS A 101 7.09 14.36 4.50
N THR A 102 8.34 14.21 4.12
CA THR A 102 9.07 15.15 3.28
C THR A 102 9.20 14.74 1.84
N SER A 103 8.84 13.49 1.53
CA SER A 103 9.05 12.86 0.22
C SER A 103 10.51 12.81 -0.22
N LYS A 104 11.41 12.79 0.74
CA LYS A 104 12.84 12.72 0.52
C LYS A 104 13.29 11.27 0.51
N LEU A 105 14.05 10.89 -0.49
CA LEU A 105 14.60 9.55 -0.64
C LEU A 105 16.11 9.56 -0.39
N ASN A 106 16.57 8.72 0.54
CA ASN A 106 17.99 8.48 0.76
C ASN A 106 18.37 7.18 0.05
N VAL A 107 19.11 7.31 -1.05
CA VAL A 107 19.45 6.20 -1.93
C VAL A 107 20.90 5.78 -1.69
N ASN A 108 21.11 4.48 -1.47
CA ASN A 108 22.42 3.88 -1.42
C ASN A 108 22.51 2.84 -2.55
N PHE A 109 23.31 3.12 -3.54
CA PHE A 109 23.49 2.27 -4.71
C PHE A 109 24.93 2.32 -5.18
N LYS A 110 25.56 1.17 -5.39
CA LYS A 110 26.97 1.06 -5.81
C LYS A 110 27.93 1.84 -4.90
N ASN A 111 27.71 1.76 -3.59
CA ASN A 111 28.50 2.45 -2.56
C ASN A 111 28.41 3.99 -2.59
N HIS A 112 27.46 4.54 -3.33
CA HIS A 112 27.16 5.97 -3.32
C HIS A 112 25.87 6.24 -2.55
N LEU A 113 25.93 7.23 -1.66
CA LEU A 113 24.80 7.71 -0.89
C LEU A 113 24.38 9.09 -1.39
N GLN A 114 23.11 9.26 -1.68
CA GLN A 114 22.55 10.55 -2.08
C GLN A 114 21.14 10.72 -1.52
N SER A 115 20.85 11.94 -1.04
CA SER A 115 19.50 12.37 -0.69
C SER A 115 18.85 13.04 -1.89
N ILE A 116 17.67 12.58 -2.28
CA ILE A 116 16.96 13.05 -3.46
C ILE A 116 15.59 13.56 -3.04
N LYS A 117 15.23 14.76 -3.48
CA LYS A 117 13.87 15.28 -3.30
C LYS A 117 12.96 14.73 -4.40
N CYS A 118 11.85 14.16 -3.97
CA CYS A 118 10.87 13.61 -4.88
C CYS A 118 9.49 14.19 -4.58
N SER A 119 8.59 14.10 -5.54
CA SER A 119 7.19 14.51 -5.38
C SER A 119 6.32 13.28 -5.25
N LYS A 120 5.47 13.27 -4.23
CA LYS A 120 4.56 12.16 -3.97
C LYS A 120 3.24 12.37 -4.69
N HIS A 121 2.83 11.40 -5.48
CA HIS A 121 1.53 11.35 -6.13
C HIS A 121 0.76 10.13 -5.65
N VAL A 122 -0.48 10.34 -5.23
CA VAL A 122 -1.35 9.27 -4.76
C VAL A 122 -2.49 9.10 -5.76
N PHE A 123 -2.61 7.90 -6.31
CA PHE A 123 -3.71 7.54 -7.20
C PHE A 123 -4.69 6.65 -6.45
N LYS A 124 -5.94 7.08 -6.40
CA LYS A 124 -7.06 6.31 -5.86
C LYS A 124 -8.01 5.99 -7.00
N MET A 125 -8.28 4.72 -7.18
CA MET A 125 -9.33 4.27 -8.09
C MET A 125 -10.63 4.01 -7.37
#